data_ced0c36c897b943dfddfe383e6b65df8
#
_entry.id   ced0c36c897b943dfddfe383e6b65df8
#
_cell.length_a   1.000
_cell.length_b   1.000
_cell.length_c   1.000
_cell.angle_alpha   90.00
_cell.angle_beta   90.00
_cell.angle_gamma   90.00
#
_symmetry.space_group_name_H-M   'P 1'
#
loop_
_entity.id
_entity.type
_entity.pdbx_description
1 polymer ?
#
loop_
_entity_poly.entity_id
_entity_poly.type
_entity_poly.pdbx_seq_one_letter_code
_entity_poly.pdbx_strand_id
1 'polypeptide(L)'
;MNHTAKRYLFEQSAVQEFYSGAYYDLFLVMRGSGVFRCSEVVLPAQQQNLIIFKPGQGGRLEYAGAYGPLELIRVQLSPQTLAQLSDADTDLEKSFNVVPSRQVAVRPDSQIYMLLKNLARKLLMLPQERTQFGAAVFEHGILQMFVVLALRACIHAEFHTASVSRHHLMLDEVFLFIQAHLTEELTLERLEKEFFVSREHIAREFKRQTGQTVHRYIVKARLDRCCTLIEQGLPITEVYKTSGFGGYNHFFRAFKKEYGMTPKEYFHTTRQDARG
;
A
#
# COMPACT_ATOMS: atom_id res chain seq x y z
N MET A 1 9.84 27.39 6.08
CA MET A 1 9.64 26.50 4.92
C MET A 1 8.22 25.97 4.94
N ASN A 2 7.59 25.86 3.77
CA ASN A 2 6.24 25.33 3.67
C ASN A 2 6.30 23.86 3.22
N HIS A 3 6.36 22.95 4.21
CA HIS A 3 6.34 21.50 4.01
C HIS A 3 5.45 20.84 5.05
N THR A 4 5.00 19.63 4.76
CA THR A 4 4.31 18.77 5.72
C THR A 4 4.84 17.33 5.60
N ALA A 5 4.91 16.63 6.75
CA ALA A 5 5.16 15.20 6.79
C ALA A 5 4.02 14.53 7.55
N LYS A 6 3.43 13.50 6.96
CA LYS A 6 2.31 12.75 7.56
C LYS A 6 2.45 11.26 7.37
N ARG A 7 2.22 10.52 8.44
CA ARG A 7 2.19 9.04 8.43
C ARG A 7 0.78 8.55 8.13
N TYR A 8 0.67 7.55 7.29
CA TYR A 8 -0.55 6.82 6.99
C TYR A 8 -0.34 5.35 7.33
N LEU A 9 -1.29 4.77 8.06
CA LEU A 9 -1.30 3.38 8.44
C LEU A 9 -2.67 2.78 8.10
N PHE A 10 -2.68 1.74 7.29
CA PHE A 10 -3.87 1.00 6.89
C PHE A 10 -3.74 -0.42 7.40
N GLU A 11 -4.60 -0.82 8.33
CA GLU A 11 -4.60 -2.15 8.95
C GLU A 11 -5.57 -3.11 8.25
N GLN A 12 -6.60 -2.55 7.62
CA GLN A 12 -7.62 -3.27 6.85
C GLN A 12 -7.68 -2.75 5.44
N SER A 13 -8.38 -3.45 4.55
CA SER A 13 -8.60 -2.99 3.18
C SER A 13 -9.11 -1.55 3.15
N ALA A 14 -8.50 -0.72 2.35
CA ALA A 14 -8.80 0.70 2.29
C ALA A 14 -8.59 1.26 0.89
N VAL A 15 -9.33 2.32 0.61
CA VAL A 15 -9.15 3.16 -0.57
C VAL A 15 -8.99 4.60 -0.09
N GLN A 16 -7.89 5.24 -0.46
CA GLN A 16 -7.58 6.61 -0.08
C GLN A 16 -7.15 7.43 -1.29
N GLU A 17 -7.81 8.54 -1.52
CA GLU A 17 -7.41 9.48 -2.56
C GLU A 17 -6.36 10.46 -2.05
N PHE A 18 -5.38 10.74 -2.91
CA PHE A 18 -4.34 11.71 -2.69
C PHE A 18 -4.28 12.67 -3.87
N TYR A 19 -4.13 13.95 -3.55
CA TYR A 19 -3.95 15.01 -4.54
C TYR A 19 -2.84 15.94 -4.07
N SER A 20 -1.88 16.22 -4.96
CA SER A 20 -0.71 17.03 -4.64
C SER A 20 -1.00 18.54 -4.60
N GLY A 21 -2.05 19.00 -5.31
CA GLY A 21 -2.31 20.42 -5.43
C GLY A 21 -1.12 21.14 -6.07
N ALA A 22 -0.63 22.20 -5.41
CA ALA A 22 0.55 22.96 -5.83
C ALA A 22 1.88 22.40 -5.27
N TYR A 23 1.87 21.22 -4.65
CA TYR A 23 3.02 20.62 -3.96
C TYR A 23 3.63 19.46 -4.75
N TYR A 24 4.88 19.17 -4.47
CA TYR A 24 5.51 17.88 -4.78
C TYR A 24 5.20 16.93 -3.63
N ASP A 25 4.67 15.76 -3.95
CA ASP A 25 4.40 14.71 -2.99
C ASP A 25 5.41 13.57 -3.14
N LEU A 26 6.06 13.24 -2.05
CA LEU A 26 6.97 12.10 -1.95
C LEU A 26 6.40 11.11 -0.93
N PHE A 27 6.01 9.93 -1.40
CA PHE A 27 5.52 8.85 -0.55
C PHE A 27 6.62 7.82 -0.38
N LEU A 28 7.07 7.61 0.83
CA LEU A 28 7.98 6.52 1.16
C LEU A 28 7.20 5.37 1.78
N VAL A 29 7.20 4.22 1.12
CA VAL A 29 6.51 3.02 1.62
C VAL A 29 7.40 2.33 2.63
N MET A 30 6.95 2.33 3.89
CA MET A 30 7.69 1.84 5.04
C MET A 30 7.49 0.35 5.26
N ARG A 31 6.27 -0.13 4.98
CA ARG A 31 5.84 -1.52 5.19
C ARG A 31 4.63 -1.84 4.33
N GLY A 32 4.48 -3.11 3.96
CA GLY A 32 3.30 -3.61 3.25
C GLY A 32 3.35 -3.38 1.75
N SER A 33 2.22 -3.62 1.09
CA SER A 33 2.04 -3.49 -0.34
C SER A 33 0.64 -2.98 -0.66
N GLY A 34 0.53 -2.08 -1.63
CA GLY A 34 -0.69 -1.52 -2.19
C GLY A 34 -0.43 -1.02 -3.60
N VAL A 35 -1.42 -0.36 -4.19
CA VAL A 35 -1.35 0.15 -5.56
C VAL A 35 -1.88 1.58 -5.62
N PHE A 36 -1.14 2.50 -6.22
CA PHE A 36 -1.65 3.79 -6.63
C PHE A 36 -2.20 3.71 -8.05
N ARG A 37 -3.52 3.91 -8.20
CA ARG A 37 -4.15 4.12 -9.51
C ARG A 37 -4.20 5.60 -9.81
N CYS A 38 -3.49 5.99 -10.83
CA CYS A 38 -3.49 7.34 -11.39
C CYS A 38 -4.21 7.31 -12.74
N SER A 39 -4.52 8.47 -13.33
CA SER A 39 -5.31 8.55 -14.57
C SER A 39 -4.78 7.70 -15.72
N GLU A 40 -3.45 7.65 -15.88
CA GLU A 40 -2.80 6.99 -17.03
C GLU A 40 -1.86 5.85 -16.62
N VAL A 41 -1.53 5.74 -15.32
CA VAL A 41 -0.54 4.79 -14.82
C VAL A 41 -0.98 4.13 -13.52
N VAL A 42 -0.51 2.90 -13.33
CA VAL A 42 -0.65 2.16 -12.09
C VAL A 42 0.74 2.03 -11.47
N LEU A 43 0.91 2.52 -10.25
CA LEU A 43 2.20 2.54 -9.55
C LEU A 43 2.18 1.61 -8.35
N PRO A 44 3.18 0.73 -8.20
CA PRO A 44 3.28 -0.14 -7.04
C PRO A 44 3.64 0.67 -5.78
N ALA A 45 2.85 0.51 -4.71
CA ALA A 45 3.14 1.05 -3.39
C ALA A 45 3.68 -0.08 -2.49
N GLN A 46 4.86 -0.60 -2.81
CA GLN A 46 5.49 -1.70 -2.10
C GLN A 46 6.57 -1.19 -1.14
N GLN A 47 6.84 -1.97 -0.08
CA GLN A 47 7.94 -1.66 0.83
C GLN A 47 9.24 -1.38 0.08
N GLN A 48 9.94 -0.33 0.46
CA GLN A 48 11.11 0.27 -0.16
C GLN A 48 10.83 1.16 -1.38
N ASN A 49 9.61 1.26 -1.88
CA ASN A 49 9.32 2.18 -2.97
C ASN A 49 9.26 3.63 -2.46
N LEU A 50 9.81 4.52 -3.27
CA LEU A 50 9.60 5.95 -3.23
C LEU A 50 8.69 6.31 -4.40
N ILE A 51 7.55 6.94 -4.12
CA ILE A 51 6.58 7.37 -5.13
C ILE A 51 6.53 8.89 -5.13
N ILE A 52 6.61 9.47 -6.31
CA ILE A 52 6.67 10.93 -6.48
C ILE A 52 5.51 11.37 -7.36
N PHE A 53 4.76 12.37 -6.88
CA PHE A 53 3.77 13.10 -7.66
C PHE A 53 4.22 14.54 -7.80
N LYS A 54 4.27 15.04 -9.03
CA LYS A 54 4.52 16.45 -9.31
C LYS A 54 3.25 17.29 -9.04
N PRO A 55 3.34 18.62 -8.95
CA PRO A 55 2.18 19.49 -8.78
C PRO A 55 1.05 19.19 -9.78
N GLY A 56 -0.19 19.26 -9.31
CA GLY A 56 -1.39 19.00 -10.10
C GLY A 56 -1.70 17.53 -10.34
N GLN A 57 -0.98 16.62 -9.69
CA GLN A 57 -1.17 15.19 -9.84
C GLN A 57 -1.96 14.59 -8.67
N GLY A 58 -2.61 13.46 -8.93
CA GLY A 58 -3.33 12.72 -7.91
C GLY A 58 -3.39 11.24 -8.25
N GLY A 59 -3.76 10.45 -7.26
CA GLY A 59 -3.94 9.01 -7.42
C GLY A 59 -4.74 8.44 -6.26
N ARG A 60 -5.39 7.33 -6.52
CA ARG A 60 -6.14 6.56 -5.55
C ARG A 60 -5.27 5.40 -5.08
N LEU A 61 -4.89 5.41 -3.80
CA LEU A 61 -4.23 4.28 -3.17
C LEU A 61 -5.29 3.22 -2.85
N GLU A 62 -5.09 2.03 -3.35
CA GLU A 62 -5.88 0.84 -3.07
C GLU A 62 -5.03 -0.15 -2.29
N TYR A 63 -5.54 -0.57 -1.14
CA TYR A 63 -4.89 -1.52 -0.25
C TYR A 63 -5.86 -2.65 0.09
N ALA A 64 -5.45 -3.89 -0.21
CA ALA A 64 -6.32 -5.06 -0.08
C ALA A 64 -6.29 -5.74 1.30
N GLY A 65 -5.45 -5.30 2.24
CA GLY A 65 -5.34 -5.93 3.56
C GLY A 65 -4.64 -7.30 3.57
N ALA A 66 -4.03 -7.71 2.45
CA ALA A 66 -3.59 -9.08 2.25
C ALA A 66 -2.29 -9.48 2.96
N TYR A 67 -1.41 -8.51 3.27
CA TYR A 67 -0.03 -8.76 3.69
C TYR A 67 0.38 -8.07 5.00
N GLY A 68 -0.57 -7.89 5.91
CA GLY A 68 -0.33 -7.07 7.10
C GLY A 68 -0.38 -5.58 6.76
N PRO A 69 -0.21 -4.69 7.73
CA PRO A 69 -0.49 -3.27 7.55
C PRO A 69 0.36 -2.62 6.47
N LEU A 70 -0.26 -1.74 5.67
CA LEU A 70 0.43 -0.83 4.78
C LEU A 70 0.76 0.46 5.53
N GLU A 71 2.04 0.79 5.60
CA GLU A 71 2.53 2.02 6.22
C GLU A 71 3.31 2.84 5.20
N LEU A 72 2.94 4.12 5.06
CA LEU A 72 3.67 5.07 4.25
C LEU A 72 3.81 6.43 4.95
N ILE A 73 4.87 7.14 4.61
CA ILE A 73 5.08 8.54 5.02
C ILE A 73 4.98 9.40 3.76
N ARG A 74 4.05 10.37 3.78
CA ARG A 74 3.92 11.41 2.75
C ARG A 74 4.68 12.64 3.20
N VAL A 75 5.59 13.12 2.36
CA VAL A 75 6.28 14.41 2.52
C VAL A 75 5.83 15.31 1.38
N GLN A 76 5.24 16.45 1.72
CA GLN A 76 4.80 17.47 0.76
C GLN A 76 5.74 18.65 0.81
N LEU A 77 6.15 19.15 -0.35
CA LEU A 77 7.10 20.26 -0.50
C LEU A 77 6.54 21.29 -1.47
N SER A 78 6.47 22.56 -1.06
CA SER A 78 6.13 23.63 -1.99
C SER A 78 7.30 23.91 -2.95
N PRO A 79 7.04 24.42 -4.17
CA PRO A 79 8.08 24.91 -5.06
C PRO A 79 8.99 25.94 -4.37
N GLN A 80 8.43 26.81 -3.57
CA GLN A 80 9.19 27.79 -2.81
C GLN A 80 10.14 27.14 -1.80
N THR A 81 9.74 26.04 -1.16
CA THR A 81 10.62 25.29 -0.26
C THR A 81 11.78 24.68 -1.03
N LEU A 82 11.53 24.08 -2.20
CA LEU A 82 12.59 23.54 -3.07
C LEU A 82 13.58 24.62 -3.50
N ALA A 83 13.09 25.80 -3.87
CA ALA A 83 13.94 26.94 -4.19
C ALA A 83 14.81 27.38 -2.99
N GLN A 84 14.27 27.38 -1.76
CA GLN A 84 15.03 27.69 -0.53
C GLN A 84 16.08 26.62 -0.17
N LEU A 85 15.86 25.36 -0.56
CA LEU A 85 16.78 24.25 -0.35
C LEU A 85 17.86 24.15 -1.45
N SER A 86 17.68 24.86 -2.55
CA SER A 86 18.62 24.94 -3.67
C SER A 86 19.84 25.80 -3.32
N ASP A 87 20.94 25.59 -4.01
CA ASP A 87 22.14 26.40 -3.94
C ASP A 87 22.52 27.00 -5.31
N ALA A 88 23.71 27.63 -5.39
CA ALA A 88 24.15 28.29 -6.61
C ALA A 88 24.34 27.32 -7.80
N ASP A 89 24.68 26.06 -7.49
CA ASP A 89 25.01 25.05 -8.49
C ASP A 89 23.88 24.06 -8.74
N THR A 90 22.88 23.98 -7.83
CA THR A 90 21.84 22.95 -7.87
C THR A 90 20.45 23.54 -7.66
N ASP A 91 19.65 23.56 -8.71
CA ASP A 91 18.23 23.91 -8.67
C ASP A 91 17.40 22.64 -8.45
N LEU A 92 16.95 22.42 -7.22
CA LEU A 92 16.22 21.21 -6.84
C LEU A 92 14.84 21.13 -7.49
N GLU A 93 14.17 22.24 -7.74
CA GLU A 93 12.87 22.25 -8.43
C GLU A 93 13.03 21.80 -9.89
N LYS A 94 14.00 22.39 -10.61
CA LYS A 94 14.31 21.96 -11.98
C LYS A 94 14.80 20.52 -12.04
N SER A 95 15.49 20.04 -10.99
CA SER A 95 15.96 18.65 -10.91
C SER A 95 14.82 17.62 -10.91
N PHE A 96 13.61 17.98 -10.47
CA PHE A 96 12.44 17.11 -10.65
C PHE A 96 12.03 16.91 -12.12
N ASN A 97 12.52 17.73 -13.05
CA ASN A 97 12.29 17.51 -14.49
C ASN A 97 13.08 16.30 -15.04
N VAL A 98 14.14 15.87 -14.33
CA VAL A 98 14.87 14.61 -14.62
C VAL A 98 13.96 13.39 -14.38
N VAL A 99 12.97 13.49 -13.49
CA VAL A 99 11.95 12.47 -13.32
C VAL A 99 11.07 12.40 -14.57
N PRO A 100 11.07 11.28 -15.34
CA PRO A 100 10.58 11.24 -16.71
C PRO A 100 9.07 11.40 -16.87
N SER A 101 8.30 11.15 -15.81
CA SER A 101 6.85 11.27 -15.84
C SER A 101 6.35 12.20 -14.71
N ARG A 102 5.07 12.58 -14.81
CA ARG A 102 4.43 13.39 -13.76
C ARG A 102 4.25 12.62 -12.45
N GLN A 103 4.17 11.28 -12.56
CA GLN A 103 4.04 10.35 -11.43
C GLN A 103 4.97 9.18 -11.69
N VAL A 104 5.72 8.79 -10.68
CA VAL A 104 6.70 7.71 -10.80
C VAL A 104 6.84 6.96 -9.49
N ALA A 105 7.04 5.64 -9.58
CA ALA A 105 7.51 4.81 -8.49
C ALA A 105 8.94 4.34 -8.79
N VAL A 106 9.85 4.58 -7.87
CA VAL A 106 11.24 4.11 -7.96
C VAL A 106 11.56 3.25 -6.74
N ARG A 107 12.46 2.30 -6.92
CA ARG A 107 12.99 1.49 -5.82
C ARG A 107 14.43 1.89 -5.56
N PRO A 108 14.71 2.71 -4.55
CA PRO A 108 16.05 3.06 -4.13
C PRO A 108 16.86 1.80 -3.77
N ASP A 109 18.17 1.86 -3.90
CA ASP A 109 19.00 0.85 -3.27
C ASP A 109 18.83 0.85 -1.73
N SER A 110 19.26 -0.23 -1.09
CA SER A 110 19.02 -0.43 0.34
C SER A 110 19.68 0.65 1.22
N GLN A 111 20.80 1.23 0.82
CA GLN A 111 21.48 2.28 1.58
C GLN A 111 20.72 3.60 1.48
N ILE A 112 20.37 4.03 0.28
CA ILE A 112 19.56 5.24 0.05
C ILE A 112 18.21 5.09 0.73
N TYR A 113 17.54 3.94 0.61
CA TYR A 113 16.27 3.71 1.29
C TYR A 113 16.37 3.85 2.80
N MET A 114 17.39 3.28 3.44
CA MET A 114 17.57 3.39 4.89
C MET A 114 17.79 4.84 5.34
N LEU A 115 18.54 5.62 4.58
CA LEU A 115 18.71 7.05 4.84
C LEU A 115 17.39 7.81 4.68
N LEU A 116 16.67 7.63 3.57
CA LEU A 116 15.35 8.23 3.33
C LEU A 116 14.36 7.90 4.45
N LYS A 117 14.33 6.62 4.88
CA LYS A 117 13.48 6.15 5.97
C LYS A 117 13.76 6.88 7.30
N ASN A 118 15.03 7.04 7.65
CA ASN A 118 15.42 7.72 8.87
C ASN A 118 15.09 9.22 8.82
N LEU A 119 15.36 9.86 7.68
CA LEU A 119 15.03 11.27 7.46
C LEU A 119 13.53 11.50 7.47
N ALA A 120 12.74 10.65 6.80
CA ALA A 120 11.26 10.75 6.81
C ALA A 120 10.68 10.63 8.22
N ARG A 121 11.23 9.72 9.05
CA ARG A 121 10.83 9.62 10.46
C ARG A 121 11.19 10.87 11.26
N LYS A 122 12.37 11.45 11.02
CA LYS A 122 12.76 12.72 11.65
C LYS A 122 11.84 13.86 11.25
N LEU A 123 11.43 13.95 9.99
CA LEU A 123 10.49 14.95 9.51
C LEU A 123 9.14 14.88 10.25
N LEU A 124 8.67 13.70 10.65
CA LEU A 124 7.46 13.56 11.48
C LEU A 124 7.63 14.10 12.90
N MET A 125 8.85 14.14 13.42
CA MET A 125 9.16 14.59 14.79
C MET A 125 9.46 16.10 14.87
N LEU A 126 9.83 16.74 13.76
CA LEU A 126 10.21 18.16 13.73
C LEU A 126 9.22 19.11 14.40
N PRO A 127 7.89 18.97 14.28
CA PRO A 127 6.95 19.85 14.96
C PRO A 127 7.11 19.88 16.47
N GLN A 128 7.59 18.80 17.08
CA GLN A 128 7.83 18.67 18.53
C GLN A 128 9.18 19.24 18.96
N GLU A 129 10.11 19.43 18.02
CA GLU A 129 11.49 19.87 18.28
C GLU A 129 11.73 21.37 17.96
N ARG A 130 10.69 22.12 17.60
CA ARG A 130 10.80 23.53 17.14
C ARG A 130 11.44 24.50 18.15
N THR A 131 11.43 24.16 19.42
CA THR A 131 12.01 24.98 20.49
C THR A 131 13.48 24.64 20.78
N GLN A 132 14.03 23.62 20.15
CA GLN A 132 15.42 23.22 20.36
C GLN A 132 16.39 24.15 19.66
N PHE A 133 17.61 24.25 20.21
CA PHE A 133 18.69 25.01 19.60
C PHE A 133 18.96 24.54 18.17
N GLY A 134 19.03 25.48 17.25
CA GLY A 134 19.33 25.19 15.84
C GLY A 134 18.21 24.48 15.06
N ALA A 135 16.98 24.42 15.58
CA ALA A 135 15.86 23.70 14.97
C ALA A 135 15.67 24.03 13.48
N ALA A 136 15.72 25.32 13.10
CA ALA A 136 15.55 25.75 11.71
C ALA A 136 16.69 25.26 10.79
N VAL A 137 17.94 25.28 11.27
CA VAL A 137 19.11 24.77 10.53
C VAL A 137 19.01 23.25 10.37
N PHE A 138 18.59 22.57 11.43
CA PHE A 138 18.38 21.12 11.45
C PHE A 138 17.27 20.70 10.48
N GLU A 139 16.13 21.38 10.52
CA GLU A 139 15.01 21.17 9.59
C GLU A 139 15.45 21.36 8.13
N HIS A 140 16.18 22.45 7.85
CA HIS A 140 16.74 22.72 6.52
C HIS A 140 17.64 21.56 6.04
N GLY A 141 18.60 21.14 6.86
CA GLY A 141 19.52 20.07 6.52
C GLY A 141 18.83 18.71 6.27
N ILE A 142 17.82 18.37 7.09
CA ILE A 142 17.05 17.12 6.90
C ILE A 142 16.27 17.16 5.58
N LEU A 143 15.57 18.27 5.30
CA LEU A 143 14.78 18.40 4.08
C LEU A 143 15.67 18.38 2.84
N GLN A 144 16.77 19.13 2.86
CA GLN A 144 17.72 19.18 1.74
C GLN A 144 18.28 17.77 1.45
N MET A 145 18.76 17.07 2.48
CA MET A 145 19.27 15.71 2.33
C MET A 145 18.19 14.74 1.83
N PHE A 146 16.96 14.83 2.36
CA PHE A 146 15.85 13.98 1.93
C PHE A 146 15.55 14.17 0.44
N VAL A 147 15.44 15.43 -0.02
CA VAL A 147 15.15 15.74 -1.43
C VAL A 147 16.28 15.29 -2.36
N VAL A 148 17.54 15.58 -1.99
CA VAL A 148 18.70 15.18 -2.78
C VAL A 148 18.79 13.65 -2.92
N LEU A 149 18.57 12.90 -1.83
CA LEU A 149 18.57 11.44 -1.87
C LEU A 149 17.40 10.89 -2.69
N ALA A 150 16.22 11.50 -2.61
CA ALA A 150 15.06 11.13 -3.41
C ALA A 150 15.33 11.34 -4.91
N LEU A 151 15.92 12.46 -5.29
CA LEU A 151 16.30 12.75 -6.69
C LEU A 151 17.42 11.83 -7.18
N ARG A 152 18.43 11.55 -6.35
CA ARG A 152 19.48 10.56 -6.67
C ARG A 152 18.88 9.18 -6.90
N ALA A 153 17.93 8.76 -6.07
CA ALA A 153 17.21 7.50 -6.29
C ALA A 153 16.51 7.48 -7.65
N CYS A 154 15.98 8.60 -8.11
CA CYS A 154 15.37 8.70 -9.45
C CYS A 154 16.40 8.67 -10.57
N ILE A 155 17.57 9.27 -10.40
CA ILE A 155 18.62 9.33 -11.43
C ILE A 155 19.33 7.97 -11.60
N HIS A 156 19.56 7.26 -10.49
CA HIS A 156 20.23 5.96 -10.48
C HIS A 156 19.28 4.78 -10.66
N ALA A 157 18.00 4.97 -10.44
CA ALA A 157 17.05 3.95 -10.82
C ALA A 157 17.14 3.82 -12.34
N GLU A 158 17.57 2.66 -12.83
CA GLU A 158 17.10 2.22 -14.14
C GLU A 158 15.59 2.39 -14.07
N PHE A 159 15.07 3.34 -14.84
CA PHE A 159 13.66 3.69 -14.81
C PHE A 159 12.87 2.42 -15.07
N HIS A 160 12.47 1.77 -14.03
CA HIS A 160 11.52 0.67 -14.08
C HIS A 160 10.11 1.22 -14.41
N THR A 161 10.05 2.22 -15.31
CA THR A 161 8.80 2.79 -15.79
C THR A 161 7.99 1.82 -16.63
N ALA A 162 8.58 0.71 -17.07
CA ALA A 162 7.86 -0.31 -17.82
C ALA A 162 8.19 -1.73 -17.36
N SER A 163 9.18 -1.94 -16.52
CA SER A 163 9.60 -3.28 -16.10
C SER A 163 9.69 -3.49 -14.60
N VAL A 164 9.24 -2.56 -13.77
CA VAL A 164 8.92 -2.93 -12.39
C VAL A 164 7.84 -3.96 -12.47
N SER A 165 8.43 -5.06 -12.68
CA SER A 165 7.87 -6.37 -12.75
C SER A 165 6.37 -6.29 -12.99
N ARG A 166 5.94 -6.35 -14.25
CA ARG A 166 4.55 -6.74 -14.59
C ARG A 166 4.02 -7.80 -13.60
N HIS A 167 4.90 -8.57 -13.03
CA HIS A 167 4.67 -9.61 -12.05
C HIS A 167 4.23 -9.11 -10.66
N HIS A 168 4.77 -8.00 -10.18
CA HIS A 168 4.39 -7.46 -8.86
C HIS A 168 3.10 -6.65 -8.94
N LEU A 169 2.97 -5.82 -9.97
CA LEU A 169 1.71 -5.12 -10.26
C LEU A 169 0.59 -6.12 -10.52
N MET A 170 0.85 -7.16 -11.27
CA MET A 170 -0.11 -8.24 -11.54
C MET A 170 -0.62 -8.89 -10.24
N LEU A 171 0.24 -9.18 -9.28
CA LEU A 171 -0.22 -9.81 -8.05
C LEU A 171 -1.04 -8.86 -7.18
N ASP A 172 -0.66 -7.60 -7.07
CA ASP A 172 -1.46 -6.60 -6.36
C ASP A 172 -2.84 -6.45 -7.02
N GLU A 173 -2.90 -6.45 -8.35
CA GLU A 173 -4.16 -6.48 -9.10
C GLU A 173 -4.95 -7.78 -8.89
N VAL A 174 -4.28 -8.94 -8.85
CA VAL A 174 -4.91 -10.24 -8.51
C VAL A 174 -5.53 -10.20 -7.11
N PHE A 175 -4.86 -9.58 -6.11
CA PHE A 175 -5.43 -9.45 -4.77
C PHE A 175 -6.65 -8.55 -4.75
N LEU A 176 -6.57 -7.38 -5.38
CA LEU A 176 -7.70 -6.46 -5.47
C LEU A 176 -8.89 -7.11 -6.19
N PHE A 177 -8.62 -7.83 -7.26
CA PHE A 177 -9.64 -8.58 -7.99
C PHE A 177 -10.29 -9.65 -7.11
N ILE A 178 -9.49 -10.45 -6.39
CA ILE A 178 -10.01 -11.46 -5.46
C ILE A 178 -10.90 -10.79 -4.40
N GLN A 179 -10.48 -9.69 -3.80
CA GLN A 179 -11.26 -8.98 -2.78
C GLN A 179 -12.57 -8.42 -3.32
N ALA A 180 -12.56 -7.87 -4.53
CA ALA A 180 -13.76 -7.34 -5.18
C ALA A 180 -14.78 -8.43 -5.55
N HIS A 181 -14.31 -9.67 -5.83
CA HIS A 181 -15.13 -10.77 -6.35
C HIS A 181 -15.24 -11.96 -5.39
N LEU A 182 -15.03 -11.75 -4.07
CA LEU A 182 -15.04 -12.83 -3.07
C LEU A 182 -16.33 -13.66 -3.06
N THR A 183 -17.45 -13.07 -3.42
CA THR A 183 -18.77 -13.72 -3.44
C THR A 183 -19.02 -14.55 -4.71
N GLU A 184 -18.16 -14.42 -5.70
CA GLU A 184 -18.28 -15.07 -6.99
C GLU A 184 -17.40 -16.33 -7.04
N GLU A 185 -17.53 -17.08 -8.13
CA GLU A 185 -16.62 -18.20 -8.38
C GLU A 185 -15.22 -17.67 -8.76
N LEU A 186 -14.24 -17.96 -7.90
CA LEU A 186 -12.84 -17.56 -8.07
C LEU A 186 -11.97 -18.81 -8.25
N THR A 187 -11.51 -19.02 -9.48
CA THR A 187 -10.59 -20.11 -9.84
C THR A 187 -9.32 -19.54 -10.48
N LEU A 188 -8.25 -20.35 -10.53
CA LEU A 188 -7.02 -19.96 -11.24
C LEU A 188 -7.28 -19.73 -12.74
N GLU A 189 -8.20 -20.48 -13.34
CA GLU A 189 -8.61 -20.32 -14.75
C GLU A 189 -9.28 -18.95 -14.98
N ARG A 190 -10.06 -18.48 -14.02
CA ARG A 190 -10.67 -17.15 -14.10
C ARG A 190 -9.60 -16.07 -13.99
N LEU A 191 -8.64 -16.20 -13.08
CA LEU A 191 -7.53 -15.26 -12.95
C LEU A 191 -6.63 -15.26 -14.21
N GLU A 192 -6.37 -16.42 -14.80
CA GLU A 192 -5.64 -16.54 -16.07
C GLU A 192 -6.30 -15.74 -17.19
N LYS A 193 -7.62 -15.86 -17.32
CA LYS A 193 -8.40 -15.12 -18.34
C LYS A 193 -8.43 -13.62 -18.08
N GLU A 194 -8.56 -13.20 -16.82
CA GLU A 194 -8.64 -11.79 -16.45
C GLU A 194 -7.30 -11.07 -16.63
N PHE A 195 -6.20 -11.71 -16.23
CA PHE A 195 -4.87 -11.08 -16.21
C PHE A 195 -3.99 -11.45 -17.40
N PHE A 196 -4.46 -12.32 -18.30
CA PHE A 196 -3.68 -12.80 -19.45
C PHE A 196 -2.32 -13.41 -19.07
N VAL A 197 -2.27 -14.09 -17.93
CA VAL A 197 -1.08 -14.71 -17.35
C VAL A 197 -1.41 -16.16 -16.96
N SER A 198 -0.52 -17.09 -17.30
CA SER A 198 -0.77 -18.52 -17.03
C SER A 198 -1.02 -18.80 -15.54
N ARG A 199 -1.95 -19.70 -15.26
CA ARG A 199 -2.33 -20.09 -13.88
C ARG A 199 -1.15 -20.63 -13.08
N GLU A 200 -0.20 -21.33 -13.74
CA GLU A 200 1.02 -21.84 -13.09
C GLU A 200 1.90 -20.68 -12.62
N HIS A 201 2.00 -19.62 -13.41
CA HIS A 201 2.76 -18.44 -13.07
C HIS A 201 2.10 -17.67 -11.91
N ILE A 202 0.78 -17.43 -11.99
CA ILE A 202 0.02 -16.80 -10.89
C ILE A 202 0.19 -17.62 -9.60
N ALA A 203 -0.01 -18.95 -9.65
CA ALA A 203 0.08 -19.79 -8.47
C ALA A 203 1.46 -19.79 -7.83
N ARG A 204 2.53 -19.85 -8.64
CA ARG A 204 3.93 -19.83 -8.17
C ARG A 204 4.27 -18.49 -7.53
N GLU A 205 4.00 -17.38 -8.21
CA GLU A 205 4.32 -16.04 -7.71
C GLU A 205 3.49 -15.68 -6.47
N PHE A 206 2.21 -16.05 -6.47
CA PHE A 206 1.33 -15.86 -5.32
C PHE A 206 1.86 -16.61 -4.09
N LYS A 207 2.23 -17.89 -4.25
CA LYS A 207 2.80 -18.69 -3.16
C LYS A 207 4.17 -18.17 -2.70
N ARG A 208 5.00 -17.69 -3.63
CA ARG A 208 6.31 -17.11 -3.33
C ARG A 208 6.19 -15.85 -2.45
N GLN A 209 5.19 -15.00 -2.74
CA GLN A 209 5.02 -13.74 -2.01
C GLN A 209 4.22 -13.88 -0.72
N THR A 210 3.18 -14.77 -0.70
CA THR A 210 2.26 -14.90 0.44
C THR A 210 2.57 -16.05 1.37
N GLY A 211 3.41 -16.99 0.93
CA GLY A 211 3.62 -18.27 1.60
C GLY A 211 2.45 -19.23 1.49
N GLN A 212 1.33 -18.89 0.82
CA GLN A 212 0.14 -19.71 0.71
C GLN A 212 -0.39 -19.79 -0.72
N THR A 213 -1.26 -20.77 -1.00
CA THR A 213 -1.89 -20.88 -2.31
C THR A 213 -3.02 -19.86 -2.50
N VAL A 214 -3.32 -19.51 -3.75
CA VAL A 214 -4.47 -18.64 -4.11
C VAL A 214 -5.77 -19.15 -3.49
N HIS A 215 -6.04 -20.46 -3.61
CA HIS A 215 -7.24 -21.07 -3.02
C HIS A 215 -7.31 -20.89 -1.49
N ARG A 216 -6.20 -21.13 -0.78
CA ARG A 216 -6.15 -20.95 0.68
C ARG A 216 -6.41 -19.50 1.09
N TYR A 217 -5.85 -18.56 0.33
CA TYR A 217 -6.08 -17.14 0.53
C TYR A 217 -7.56 -16.76 0.34
N ILE A 218 -8.20 -17.22 -0.77
CA ILE A 218 -9.62 -16.96 -1.03
C ILE A 218 -10.49 -17.52 0.10
N VAL A 219 -10.22 -18.76 0.53
CA VAL A 219 -10.97 -19.39 1.64
C VAL A 219 -10.83 -18.57 2.91
N LYS A 220 -9.61 -18.14 3.26
CA LYS A 220 -9.36 -17.31 4.44
C LYS A 220 -10.08 -15.96 4.36
N ALA A 221 -9.97 -15.25 3.24
CA ALA A 221 -10.65 -13.97 3.05
C ALA A 221 -12.18 -14.10 3.14
N ARG A 222 -12.77 -15.19 2.65
CA ARG A 222 -14.19 -15.50 2.83
C ARG A 222 -14.56 -15.77 4.29
N LEU A 223 -13.70 -16.46 5.03
CA LEU A 223 -13.91 -16.72 6.45
C LEU A 223 -13.82 -15.43 7.28
N ASP A 224 -12.85 -14.57 7.00
CA ASP A 224 -12.74 -13.25 7.67
C ASP A 224 -14.00 -12.41 7.42
N ARG A 225 -14.53 -12.42 6.18
CA ARG A 225 -15.83 -11.81 5.87
C ARG A 225 -16.98 -12.46 6.65
N CYS A 226 -16.99 -13.79 6.81
CA CYS A 226 -17.99 -14.47 7.64
C CYS A 226 -17.96 -13.98 9.10
N CYS A 227 -16.77 -13.85 9.70
CA CYS A 227 -16.62 -13.32 11.05
C CYS A 227 -17.21 -11.91 11.18
N THR A 228 -16.88 -11.01 10.27
CA THR A 228 -17.45 -9.65 10.23
C THR A 228 -18.98 -9.66 10.15
N LEU A 229 -19.56 -10.50 9.29
CA LEU A 229 -21.02 -10.61 9.16
C LEU A 229 -21.69 -11.22 10.41
N ILE A 230 -21.02 -12.16 11.05
CA ILE A 230 -21.47 -12.73 12.34
C ILE A 230 -21.49 -11.66 13.44
N GLU A 231 -20.42 -10.86 13.52
CA GLU A 231 -20.30 -9.75 14.48
C GLU A 231 -21.37 -8.66 14.25
N GLN A 232 -21.75 -8.43 13.00
CA GLN A 232 -22.86 -7.58 12.61
C GLN A 232 -24.25 -8.18 12.91
N GLY A 233 -24.31 -9.43 13.39
CA GLY A 233 -25.53 -10.10 13.83
C GLY A 233 -26.30 -10.83 12.73
N LEU A 234 -25.72 -11.06 11.56
CA LEU A 234 -26.38 -11.84 10.51
C LEU A 234 -26.54 -13.31 10.93
N PRO A 235 -27.67 -13.96 10.57
CA PRO A 235 -27.86 -15.39 10.80
C PRO A 235 -26.81 -16.23 10.05
N ILE A 236 -26.29 -17.28 10.69
CA ILE A 236 -25.25 -18.17 10.11
C ILE A 236 -25.70 -18.75 8.75
N THR A 237 -27.02 -19.00 8.59
CA THR A 237 -27.61 -19.49 7.35
C THR A 237 -27.51 -18.51 6.16
N GLU A 238 -27.36 -17.23 6.43
CA GLU A 238 -27.15 -16.18 5.43
C GLU A 238 -25.65 -15.87 5.23
N VAL A 239 -24.86 -15.94 6.32
CA VAL A 239 -23.44 -15.59 6.33
C VAL A 239 -22.66 -16.35 5.26
N TYR A 240 -22.80 -17.68 5.17
CA TYR A 240 -22.00 -18.47 4.22
C TYR A 240 -22.36 -18.16 2.76
N LYS A 241 -23.65 -17.86 2.46
CA LYS A 241 -24.12 -17.52 1.12
C LYS A 241 -23.54 -16.18 0.66
N THR A 242 -23.64 -15.17 1.53
CA THR A 242 -23.16 -13.80 1.25
C THR A 242 -21.63 -13.67 1.29
N SER A 243 -20.92 -14.69 1.77
CA SER A 243 -19.45 -14.72 1.81
C SER A 243 -18.79 -15.50 0.66
N GLY A 244 -19.58 -16.04 -0.27
CA GLY A 244 -19.09 -16.72 -1.46
C GLY A 244 -18.73 -18.19 -1.30
N PHE A 245 -19.17 -18.85 -0.20
CA PHE A 245 -19.06 -20.30 -0.08
C PHE A 245 -20.15 -21.01 -0.89
N GLY A 246 -19.76 -21.96 -1.73
CA GLY A 246 -20.68 -22.74 -2.58
C GLY A 246 -21.60 -23.71 -1.84
N GLY A 247 -21.48 -23.83 -0.48
CA GLY A 247 -22.35 -24.67 0.34
C GLY A 247 -21.96 -24.67 1.80
N TYR A 248 -22.97 -24.90 2.67
CA TYR A 248 -22.80 -24.91 4.12
C TYR A 248 -21.72 -25.90 4.63
N ASN A 249 -21.68 -27.12 4.09
CA ASN A 249 -20.71 -28.12 4.51
C ASN A 249 -19.25 -27.71 4.22
N HIS A 250 -19.02 -26.97 3.13
CA HIS A 250 -17.71 -26.47 2.78
C HIS A 250 -17.29 -25.33 3.72
N PHE A 251 -18.20 -24.37 3.95
CA PHE A 251 -18.02 -23.32 4.95
C PHE A 251 -17.75 -23.87 6.33
N PHE A 252 -18.59 -24.79 6.84
CA PHE A 252 -18.47 -25.35 8.18
C PHE A 252 -17.10 -26.02 8.42
N ARG A 253 -16.67 -26.87 7.47
CA ARG A 253 -15.36 -27.53 7.57
C ARG A 253 -14.19 -26.54 7.52
N ALA A 254 -14.26 -25.55 6.63
CA ALA A 254 -13.23 -24.52 6.51
C ALA A 254 -13.15 -23.68 7.79
N PHE A 255 -14.30 -23.25 8.34
CA PHE A 255 -14.38 -22.44 9.54
C PHE A 255 -13.82 -23.19 10.77
N LYS A 256 -14.25 -24.44 10.98
CA LYS A 256 -13.76 -25.27 12.10
C LYS A 256 -12.25 -25.53 12.00
N LYS A 257 -11.74 -25.71 10.77
CA LYS A 257 -10.30 -25.92 10.53
C LYS A 257 -9.47 -24.66 10.84
N GLU A 258 -9.97 -23.49 10.50
CA GLU A 258 -9.22 -22.22 10.66
C GLU A 258 -9.28 -21.68 12.09
N TYR A 259 -10.47 -21.72 12.73
CA TYR A 259 -10.70 -21.11 14.06
C TYR A 259 -10.79 -22.11 15.20
N GLY A 260 -10.71 -23.43 14.94
CA GLY A 260 -10.76 -24.47 15.98
C GLY A 260 -12.15 -24.68 16.61
N MET A 261 -13.15 -23.85 16.24
CA MET A 261 -14.52 -23.89 16.75
C MET A 261 -15.54 -23.84 15.63
N THR A 262 -16.80 -24.19 15.93
CA THR A 262 -17.88 -24.12 14.96
C THR A 262 -18.37 -22.68 14.76
N PRO A 263 -18.96 -22.33 13.59
CA PRO A 263 -19.57 -21.01 13.39
C PRO A 263 -20.62 -20.63 14.44
N LYS A 264 -21.33 -21.62 14.98
CA LYS A 264 -22.34 -21.42 16.02
C LYS A 264 -21.71 -21.07 17.37
N GLU A 265 -20.63 -21.75 17.74
CA GLU A 265 -19.86 -21.45 18.94
C GLU A 265 -19.28 -20.03 18.87
N TYR A 266 -18.66 -19.67 17.74
CA TYR A 266 -18.14 -18.34 17.50
C TYR A 266 -19.22 -17.25 17.63
N PHE A 267 -20.42 -17.47 17.04
CA PHE A 267 -21.54 -16.56 17.16
C PHE A 267 -22.04 -16.35 18.60
N HIS A 268 -22.00 -17.39 19.42
CA HIS A 268 -22.40 -17.29 20.83
C HIS A 268 -21.36 -16.53 21.64
N THR A 269 -20.07 -16.76 21.41
CA THR A 269 -18.97 -16.09 22.11
C THR A 269 -18.98 -14.58 21.83
N THR A 270 -19.07 -14.18 20.57
CA THR A 270 -19.10 -12.75 20.18
C THR A 270 -20.32 -12.00 20.72
N ARG A 271 -21.47 -12.67 20.92
CA ARG A 271 -22.65 -12.05 21.55
C ARG A 271 -22.59 -11.94 23.06
N GLN A 272 -21.81 -12.77 23.73
CA GLN A 272 -21.58 -12.65 25.16
C GLN A 272 -20.65 -11.48 25.47
N ASP A 273 -19.59 -11.31 24.69
CA ASP A 273 -18.65 -10.20 24.83
C ASP A 273 -19.27 -8.81 24.52
N ALA A 274 -20.29 -8.76 23.67
CA ALA A 274 -21.02 -7.53 23.36
C ALA A 274 -22.07 -7.11 24.41
N ARG A 275 -22.33 -7.94 25.42
CA ARG A 275 -23.33 -7.70 26.50
C ARG A 275 -22.71 -7.48 27.89
N GLY A 276 -21.40 -7.63 28.05
CA GLY A 276 -20.63 -7.34 29.27
C GLY A 276 -19.87 -6.01 29.14
#